data_676171e672bb84271997228a51e0ffb2
#
_entry.id   676171e672bb84271997228a51e0ffb2
#
_cell.length_a   1.000
_cell.length_b   1.000
_cell.length_c   1.000
_cell.angle_alpha   90.00
_cell.angle_beta   90.00
_cell.angle_gamma   90.00
#
_symmetry.space_group_name_H-M   'P 1'
#
loop_
_entity.id
_entity.type
_entity.pdbx_description
1 polymer ?
#
loop_
_entity_poly.entity_id
_entity_poly.type
_entity_poly.pdbx_seq_one_letter_code
_entity_poly.pdbx_strand_id
1 'polypeptide(L)'
;MTKKLIMILGLVLSSMLMKAQAFFVPFPKAGDKYWQKQVPVAMRNDYIRLGNLYQKKPWNAIPAETFAEFRTNGNRTRYEEASFGVRKQFVCLVMAEIRQGRGRFLPSIRKGLHYFIEKEPWWGIPAHYPKDHPEKDIQPVDLFNAETAGMLISSFMEIVSPALSTCFYH
;
A
#
# COMPACT_ATOMS: atom_id res chain seq x y z
N MET A 1 3.61 2.09 -56.83
CA MET A 1 3.22 1.63 -55.48
C MET A 1 1.81 1.07 -55.52
N THR A 2 1.61 -0.19 -55.18
CA THR A 2 0.30 -0.84 -55.29
C THR A 2 -0.63 -0.37 -54.18
N LYS A 3 -1.94 -0.23 -54.44
CA LYS A 3 -2.97 0.19 -53.47
C LYS A 3 -2.88 -0.62 -52.16
N LYS A 4 -2.50 -1.91 -52.25
CA LYS A 4 -2.25 -2.78 -51.07
C LYS A 4 -1.11 -2.28 -50.20
N LEU A 5 -0.02 -1.78 -50.78
CA LEU A 5 1.12 -1.30 -49.99
C LEU A 5 0.79 -0.01 -49.22
N ILE A 6 0.00 0.89 -49.81
CA ILE A 6 -0.46 2.13 -49.17
C ILE A 6 -1.40 1.79 -47.99
N MET A 7 -2.27 0.78 -48.16
CA MET A 7 -3.20 0.37 -47.10
C MET A 7 -2.47 -0.28 -45.95
N ILE A 8 -1.48 -1.11 -46.18
CA ILE A 8 -0.63 -1.72 -45.14
C ILE A 8 0.18 -0.63 -44.42
N LEU A 9 0.78 0.31 -45.16
CA LEU A 9 1.51 1.41 -44.55
C LEU A 9 0.62 2.30 -43.68
N GLY A 10 -0.61 2.58 -44.11
CA GLY A 10 -1.62 3.31 -43.31
C GLY A 10 -2.01 2.59 -42.04
N LEU A 11 -2.19 1.26 -42.08
CA LEU A 11 -2.50 0.44 -40.89
C LEU A 11 -1.34 0.41 -39.89
N VAL A 12 -0.09 0.31 -40.37
CA VAL A 12 1.08 0.33 -39.50
C VAL A 12 1.29 1.72 -38.88
N LEU A 13 1.09 2.81 -39.65
CA LEU A 13 1.15 4.17 -39.12
C LEU A 13 0.06 4.44 -38.08
N SER A 14 -1.16 3.97 -38.29
CA SER A 14 -2.26 4.15 -37.33
C SER A 14 -2.03 3.37 -36.04
N SER A 15 -1.43 2.17 -36.10
CA SER A 15 -1.07 1.42 -34.90
C SER A 15 0.08 2.06 -34.10
N MET A 16 1.01 2.76 -34.77
CA MET A 16 2.06 3.53 -34.09
C MET A 16 1.57 4.83 -33.45
N LEU A 17 0.43 5.37 -33.91
CA LEU A 17 -0.20 6.56 -33.34
C LEU A 17 -1.15 6.25 -32.18
N MET A 18 -1.50 5.01 -31.94
CA MET A 18 -2.20 4.59 -30.74
C MET A 18 -1.27 4.64 -29.53
N LYS A 19 -1.10 5.83 -28.98
CA LYS A 19 -0.59 5.95 -27.61
C LYS A 19 -1.58 5.20 -26.72
N ALA A 20 -1.13 4.11 -26.12
CA ALA A 20 -1.90 3.48 -25.06
C ALA A 20 -2.22 4.56 -24.04
N GLN A 21 -3.48 4.97 -23.96
CA GLN A 21 -3.92 5.84 -22.88
C GLN A 21 -3.72 5.03 -21.61
N ALA A 22 -2.79 5.47 -20.78
CA ALA A 22 -2.63 4.88 -19.49
C ALA A 22 -3.93 5.12 -18.73
N PHE A 23 -4.71 4.06 -18.51
CA PHE A 23 -5.93 4.08 -17.69
C PHE A 23 -5.62 4.46 -16.23
N PHE A 24 -4.37 4.36 -15.86
CA PHE A 24 -3.90 4.65 -14.52
C PHE A 24 -2.87 5.77 -14.59
N VAL A 25 -3.18 6.88 -13.93
CA VAL A 25 -2.22 7.95 -13.68
C VAL A 25 -1.56 7.62 -12.34
N PRO A 26 -0.27 7.24 -12.33
CA PRO A 26 0.40 6.93 -11.08
C PRO A 26 0.43 8.15 -10.17
N PHE A 27 0.36 7.93 -8.87
CA PHE A 27 0.57 9.00 -7.90
C PHE A 27 1.95 9.64 -8.08
N PRO A 28 2.10 10.93 -7.78
CA PRO A 28 3.40 11.59 -7.83
C PRO A 28 4.39 10.95 -6.86
N LYS A 29 5.66 10.82 -7.27
CA LYS A 29 6.71 10.21 -6.46
C LYS A 29 6.89 10.91 -5.11
N ALA A 30 7.42 10.18 -4.12
CA ALA A 30 7.77 10.74 -2.83
C ALA A 30 8.69 11.95 -2.99
N GLY A 31 8.42 13.03 -2.26
CA GLY A 31 9.16 14.28 -2.35
C GLY A 31 8.76 15.21 -3.50
N ASP A 32 7.86 14.80 -4.39
CA ASP A 32 7.38 15.64 -5.48
C ASP A 32 6.72 16.94 -4.96
N LYS A 33 6.92 18.03 -5.72
CA LYS A 33 6.31 19.34 -5.41
C LYS A 33 4.78 19.31 -5.40
N TYR A 34 4.17 18.34 -6.08
CA TYR A 34 2.73 18.11 -6.03
C TYR A 34 2.22 17.98 -4.59
N TRP A 35 2.87 17.13 -3.78
CA TRP A 35 2.49 16.93 -2.38
C TRP A 35 2.59 18.20 -1.52
N GLN A 36 3.49 19.12 -1.92
CA GLN A 36 3.62 20.40 -1.26
C GLN A 36 2.51 21.38 -1.60
N LYS A 37 1.99 21.31 -2.82
CA LYS A 37 0.94 22.20 -3.30
C LYS A 37 -0.45 21.73 -2.88
N GLN A 38 -0.72 20.43 -2.99
CA GLN A 38 -2.07 19.87 -2.81
C GLN A 38 -2.42 19.56 -1.35
N VAL A 39 -1.41 19.35 -0.49
CA VAL A 39 -1.65 19.01 0.91
C VAL A 39 -1.50 20.26 1.78
N PRO A 40 -2.52 20.67 2.58
CA PRO A 40 -2.44 21.81 3.49
C PRO A 40 -1.23 21.72 4.43
N VAL A 41 -0.65 22.88 4.78
CA VAL A 41 0.58 22.96 5.62
C VAL A 41 0.39 22.24 6.97
N ALA A 42 -0.78 22.44 7.61
CA ALA A 42 -1.09 21.79 8.88
C ALA A 42 -1.01 20.27 8.78
N MET A 43 -1.65 19.68 7.77
CA MET A 43 -1.62 18.23 7.53
C MET A 43 -0.19 17.72 7.24
N ARG A 44 0.61 18.50 6.51
CA ARG A 44 2.00 18.14 6.21
C ARG A 44 2.85 18.02 7.49
N ASN A 45 2.67 18.95 8.41
CA ASN A 45 3.37 18.92 9.70
C ASN A 45 2.89 17.76 10.57
N ASP A 46 1.60 17.45 10.54
CA ASP A 46 1.05 16.30 11.26
C ASP A 46 1.57 14.97 10.72
N TYR A 47 1.70 14.80 9.41
CA TYR A 47 2.30 13.58 8.85
C TYR A 47 3.73 13.36 9.33
N ILE A 48 4.56 14.42 9.37
CA ILE A 48 5.92 14.33 9.88
C ILE A 48 5.93 14.00 11.38
N ARG A 49 5.09 14.66 12.17
CA ARG A 49 4.95 14.40 13.61
C ARG A 49 4.52 12.96 13.88
N LEU A 50 3.52 12.47 13.17
CA LEU A 50 3.03 11.11 13.28
C LEU A 50 4.07 10.09 12.79
N GLY A 51 4.77 10.35 11.69
CA GLY A 51 5.87 9.52 11.22
C GLY A 51 6.97 9.37 12.28
N ASN A 52 7.36 10.47 12.94
CA ASN A 52 8.34 10.44 14.04
C ASN A 52 7.87 9.62 15.24
N LEU A 53 6.58 9.69 15.57
CA LEU A 53 5.98 8.90 16.63
C LEU A 53 5.97 7.41 16.26
N TYR A 54 5.46 7.08 15.09
CA TYR A 54 5.29 5.70 14.66
C TYR A 54 6.60 5.01 14.26
N GLN A 55 7.62 5.75 13.85
CA GLN A 55 8.95 5.20 13.59
C GLN A 55 9.55 4.47 14.80
N LYS A 56 9.19 4.91 16.01
CA LYS A 56 9.67 4.33 17.27
C LYS A 56 8.77 3.20 17.79
N LYS A 57 7.57 3.04 17.24
CA LYS A 57 6.61 2.04 17.69
C LYS A 57 6.98 0.66 17.13
N PRO A 58 7.00 -0.40 17.94
CA PRO A 58 7.25 -1.75 17.46
C PRO A 58 6.10 -2.25 16.57
N TRP A 59 6.40 -3.23 15.73
CA TRP A 59 5.44 -3.99 14.95
C TRP A 59 5.05 -5.25 15.72
N ASN A 60 4.06 -5.12 16.59
CA ASN A 60 3.59 -6.23 17.43
C ASN A 60 2.57 -7.07 16.67
N ALA A 61 2.67 -8.40 16.83
CA ALA A 61 1.65 -9.30 16.33
C ALA A 61 0.30 -9.01 17.03
N ILE A 62 -0.79 -9.16 16.30
CA ILE A 62 -2.14 -9.09 16.85
C ILE A 62 -2.41 -10.44 17.52
N PRO A 63 -2.80 -10.48 18.80
CA PRO A 63 -3.07 -11.73 19.49
C PRO A 63 -4.22 -12.50 18.82
N ALA A 64 -4.00 -13.79 18.54
CA ALA A 64 -4.99 -14.64 17.86
C ALA A 64 -6.30 -14.74 18.63
N GLU A 65 -6.24 -14.64 19.95
CA GLU A 65 -7.40 -14.65 20.85
C GLU A 65 -8.38 -13.53 20.53
N THR A 66 -7.87 -12.35 20.16
CA THR A 66 -8.72 -11.21 19.80
C THR A 66 -9.52 -11.45 18.53
N PHE A 67 -8.96 -12.23 17.58
CA PHE A 67 -9.68 -12.66 16.39
C PHE A 67 -10.77 -13.67 16.73
N ALA A 68 -10.48 -14.66 17.58
CA ALA A 68 -11.41 -15.71 18.00
C ALA A 68 -12.59 -15.16 18.83
N GLU A 69 -12.44 -14.04 19.52
CA GLU A 69 -13.49 -13.44 20.34
C GLU A 69 -14.79 -13.15 19.60
N PHE A 70 -14.73 -12.87 18.32
CA PHE A 70 -15.95 -12.67 17.53
C PHE A 70 -16.86 -13.90 17.57
N ARG A 71 -16.30 -15.11 17.52
CA ARG A 71 -17.07 -16.36 17.57
C ARG A 71 -17.51 -16.72 18.97
N THR A 72 -16.71 -16.41 19.99
CA THR A 72 -16.97 -16.82 21.37
C THR A 72 -17.94 -15.91 22.10
N ASN A 73 -17.88 -14.61 21.86
CA ASN A 73 -18.66 -13.61 22.59
C ASN A 73 -19.17 -12.43 21.73
N GLY A 74 -18.96 -12.48 20.41
CA GLY A 74 -19.35 -11.42 19.48
C GLY A 74 -18.46 -10.18 19.47
N ASN A 75 -17.38 -10.16 20.26
CA ASN A 75 -16.48 -9.02 20.33
C ASN A 75 -15.53 -9.02 19.13
N ARG A 76 -15.55 -7.96 18.33
CA ARG A 76 -14.61 -7.72 17.23
C ARG A 76 -13.74 -6.49 17.47
N THR A 77 -14.12 -5.64 18.42
CA THR A 77 -13.50 -4.32 18.63
C THR A 77 -12.03 -4.43 18.97
N ARG A 78 -11.65 -5.36 19.84
CA ARG A 78 -10.24 -5.53 20.24
C ARG A 78 -9.33 -5.92 19.07
N TYR A 79 -9.81 -6.83 18.22
CA TYR A 79 -9.08 -7.18 17.00
C TYR A 79 -8.99 -6.00 16.04
N GLU A 80 -10.12 -5.33 15.79
CA GLU A 80 -10.18 -4.20 14.86
C GLU A 80 -9.31 -3.04 15.31
N GLU A 81 -9.31 -2.69 16.59
CA GLU A 81 -8.44 -1.64 17.13
C GLU A 81 -6.96 -1.94 16.90
N ALA A 82 -6.53 -3.18 17.15
CA ALA A 82 -5.17 -3.61 16.91
C ALA A 82 -4.83 -3.60 15.41
N SER A 83 -5.71 -4.17 14.58
CA SER A 83 -5.56 -4.26 13.13
C SER A 83 -5.52 -2.89 12.46
N PHE A 84 -6.44 -1.98 12.81
CA PHE A 84 -6.42 -0.61 12.33
C PHE A 84 -5.23 0.19 12.88
N GLY A 85 -4.80 -0.13 14.10
CA GLY A 85 -3.64 0.49 14.72
C GLY A 85 -2.35 0.27 13.92
N VAL A 86 -2.09 -0.95 13.48
CA VAL A 86 -0.89 -1.26 12.65
C VAL A 86 -1.02 -0.69 11.24
N ARG A 87 -2.21 -0.68 10.64
CA ARG A 87 -2.46 -0.02 9.35
C ARG A 87 -2.22 1.48 9.44
N LYS A 88 -2.74 2.13 10.47
CA LYS A 88 -2.51 3.55 10.75
C LYS A 88 -1.02 3.86 10.91
N GLN A 89 -0.29 3.04 11.65
CA GLN A 89 1.16 3.17 11.80
C GLN A 89 1.85 3.15 10.44
N PHE A 90 1.52 2.16 9.60
CA PHE A 90 2.10 2.02 8.27
C PHE A 90 1.81 3.23 7.38
N VAL A 91 0.54 3.61 7.25
CA VAL A 91 0.11 4.76 6.43
C VAL A 91 0.77 6.05 6.89
N CYS A 92 0.88 6.29 8.20
CA CYS A 92 1.53 7.50 8.70
C CYS A 92 3.02 7.54 8.35
N LEU A 93 3.73 6.42 8.37
CA LEU A 93 5.12 6.34 7.94
C LEU A 93 5.28 6.60 6.44
N VAL A 94 4.40 6.01 5.63
CA VAL A 94 4.36 6.21 4.17
C VAL A 94 4.11 7.68 3.84
N MET A 95 3.09 8.29 4.43
CA MET A 95 2.76 9.70 4.21
C MET A 95 3.88 10.65 4.67
N ALA A 96 4.58 10.30 5.75
CA ALA A 96 5.74 11.07 6.21
C ALA A 96 6.89 10.98 5.20
N GLU A 97 7.16 9.80 4.62
CA GLU A 97 8.18 9.64 3.59
C GLU A 97 7.80 10.35 2.29
N ILE A 98 6.57 10.20 1.82
CA ILE A 98 6.04 10.93 0.66
C ILE A 98 6.26 12.43 0.84
N ARG A 99 6.04 12.93 2.04
CA ARG A 99 6.21 14.36 2.35
C ARG A 99 7.67 14.80 2.36
N GLN A 100 8.58 13.97 2.87
CA GLN A 100 10.00 14.32 2.97
C GLN A 100 10.82 13.92 1.74
N GLY A 101 10.59 12.71 1.20
CA GLY A 101 11.36 12.15 0.09
C GLY A 101 12.85 11.99 0.38
N ARG A 102 13.23 11.72 1.66
CA ARG A 102 14.62 11.66 2.11
C ARG A 102 15.09 10.26 2.54
N GLY A 103 14.22 9.27 2.42
CA GLY A 103 14.51 7.89 2.82
C GLY A 103 14.51 7.63 4.33
N ARG A 104 14.18 8.63 5.13
CA ARG A 104 14.27 8.55 6.60
C ARG A 104 13.36 7.50 7.22
N PHE A 105 12.15 7.35 6.68
CA PHE A 105 11.15 6.43 7.18
C PHE A 105 11.19 5.07 6.49
N LEU A 106 11.98 4.93 5.40
CA LEU A 106 12.08 3.69 4.62
C LEU A 106 12.41 2.44 5.45
N PRO A 107 13.35 2.47 6.43
CA PRO A 107 13.62 1.29 7.24
C PRO A 107 12.39 0.80 8.02
N SER A 108 11.58 1.74 8.55
CA SER A 108 10.35 1.40 9.28
C SER A 108 9.24 0.95 8.34
N ILE A 109 9.12 1.54 7.16
CA ILE A 109 8.18 1.12 6.12
C ILE A 109 8.50 -0.30 5.65
N ARG A 110 9.77 -0.64 5.41
CA ARG A 110 10.20 -2.00 5.05
C ARG A 110 9.83 -3.03 6.12
N LYS A 111 10.03 -2.69 7.40
CA LYS A 111 9.56 -3.54 8.52
C LYS A 111 8.04 -3.73 8.51
N GLY A 112 7.29 -2.69 8.19
CA GLY A 112 5.84 -2.76 8.05
C GLY A 112 5.39 -3.64 6.89
N LEU A 113 6.04 -3.53 5.72
CA LEU A 113 5.78 -4.42 4.58
C LEU A 113 6.01 -5.88 4.96
N HIS A 114 7.16 -6.18 5.56
CA HIS A 114 7.49 -7.53 6.06
C HIS A 114 6.45 -8.02 7.08
N TYR A 115 6.02 -7.16 8.00
CA TYR A 115 4.97 -7.48 8.95
C TYR A 115 3.67 -7.91 8.28
N PHE A 116 3.16 -7.13 7.31
CA PHE A 116 1.92 -7.47 6.62
C PHE A 116 2.03 -8.71 5.74
N ILE A 117 3.17 -8.96 5.13
CA ILE A 117 3.36 -10.09 4.21
C ILE A 117 3.62 -11.39 4.97
N GLU A 118 4.37 -11.35 6.06
CA GLU A 118 4.85 -12.57 6.71
C GLU A 118 4.29 -12.81 8.11
N LYS A 119 3.94 -11.74 8.85
CA LYS A 119 3.58 -11.84 10.27
C LYS A 119 2.11 -11.61 10.55
N GLU A 120 1.41 -10.91 9.68
CA GLU A 120 -0.02 -10.65 9.82
C GLU A 120 -0.81 -11.59 8.90
N PRO A 121 -1.29 -12.74 9.41
CA PRO A 121 -1.96 -13.73 8.57
C PRO A 121 -3.40 -13.32 8.24
N TRP A 122 -3.98 -12.34 8.97
CA TRP A 122 -5.40 -12.00 8.89
C TRP A 122 -5.58 -10.56 8.41
N TRP A 123 -5.77 -10.40 7.12
CA TRP A 123 -6.00 -9.09 6.54
C TRP A 123 -7.46 -8.67 6.60
N GLY A 124 -8.37 -9.64 6.66
CA GLY A 124 -9.80 -9.40 6.74
C GLY A 124 -10.32 -9.31 8.17
N ILE A 125 -11.64 -9.21 8.31
CA ILE A 125 -12.30 -9.15 9.61
C ILE A 125 -12.82 -10.53 10.05
N PRO A 126 -12.87 -10.82 11.35
CA PRO A 126 -13.26 -12.14 11.86
C PRO A 126 -14.62 -12.66 11.37
N ALA A 127 -15.58 -11.74 11.13
CA ALA A 127 -16.93 -12.10 10.67
C ALA A 127 -16.95 -12.82 9.30
N HIS A 128 -15.95 -12.57 8.46
CA HIS A 128 -15.88 -13.11 7.10
C HIS A 128 -15.14 -14.46 7.03
N TYR A 129 -14.52 -14.90 8.12
CA TYR A 129 -13.81 -16.17 8.14
C TYR A 129 -14.71 -17.28 8.68
N PRO A 130 -14.72 -18.47 8.07
CA PRO A 130 -15.58 -19.59 8.48
C PRO A 130 -15.18 -20.21 9.82
N LYS A 131 -13.93 -20.01 10.25
CA LYS A 131 -13.35 -20.55 11.48
C LYS A 131 -12.78 -19.45 12.38
N ASP A 132 -12.54 -19.79 13.64
CA ASP A 132 -11.94 -18.88 14.62
C ASP A 132 -10.51 -18.45 14.27
N HIS A 133 -9.84 -19.29 13.48
CA HIS A 133 -8.55 -18.99 12.87
C HIS A 133 -8.63 -19.17 11.35
N PRO A 134 -8.15 -18.20 10.57
CA PRO A 134 -8.08 -18.37 9.13
C PRO A 134 -7.04 -19.44 8.82
N GLU A 135 -7.46 -20.50 8.13
CA GLU A 135 -6.54 -21.45 7.54
C GLU A 135 -5.93 -20.85 6.28
N LYS A 136 -4.66 -21.22 5.99
CA LYS A 136 -3.94 -20.68 4.83
C LYS A 136 -4.65 -20.92 3.50
N ASP A 137 -5.44 -21.99 3.43
CA ASP A 137 -6.11 -22.43 2.21
C ASP A 137 -7.50 -21.81 1.99
N ILE A 138 -8.05 -21.12 3.01
CA ILE A 138 -9.38 -20.51 2.94
C ILE A 138 -9.26 -19.04 3.38
N GLN A 139 -8.87 -18.20 2.44
CA GLN A 139 -8.77 -16.75 2.66
C GLN A 139 -9.90 -16.07 1.88
N PRO A 140 -10.99 -15.66 2.54
CA PRO A 140 -12.02 -14.87 1.87
C PRO A 140 -11.44 -13.54 1.42
N VAL A 141 -11.72 -13.17 0.20
CA VAL A 141 -11.39 -11.82 -0.29
C VAL A 141 -12.53 -10.89 0.12
N ASP A 142 -12.29 -10.08 1.11
CA ASP A 142 -13.22 -9.05 1.56
C ASP A 142 -12.67 -7.65 1.28
N LEU A 143 -13.44 -6.62 1.65
CA LEU A 143 -13.06 -5.23 1.47
C LEU A 143 -11.72 -4.90 2.16
N PHE A 144 -11.48 -5.42 3.36
CA PHE A 144 -10.26 -5.16 4.12
C PHE A 144 -9.03 -5.80 3.50
N ASN A 145 -9.17 -6.99 2.92
CA ASN A 145 -8.11 -7.62 2.13
C ASN A 145 -7.77 -6.75 0.92
N ALA A 146 -8.78 -6.27 0.20
CA ALA A 146 -8.59 -5.42 -0.97
C ALA A 146 -7.95 -4.06 -0.60
N GLU A 147 -8.41 -3.42 0.47
CA GLU A 147 -7.83 -2.17 0.99
C GLU A 147 -6.38 -2.37 1.44
N THR A 148 -6.09 -3.46 2.14
CA THR A 148 -4.72 -3.78 2.58
C THR A 148 -3.80 -3.99 1.38
N ALA A 149 -4.23 -4.75 0.38
CA ALA A 149 -3.47 -4.95 -0.85
C ALA A 149 -3.23 -3.62 -1.58
N GLY A 150 -4.26 -2.77 -1.72
CA GLY A 150 -4.15 -1.44 -2.32
C GLY A 150 -3.18 -0.54 -1.57
N MET A 151 -3.23 -0.53 -0.24
CA MET A 151 -2.31 0.22 0.63
C MET A 151 -0.85 -0.23 0.41
N LEU A 152 -0.59 -1.54 0.37
CA LEU A 152 0.75 -2.09 0.19
C LEU A 152 1.30 -1.80 -1.21
N ILE A 153 0.51 -2.02 -2.26
CA ILE A 153 0.90 -1.79 -3.66
C ILE A 153 1.21 -0.31 -3.90
N SER A 154 0.32 0.60 -3.47
CA SER A 154 0.53 2.04 -3.61
C SER A 154 1.81 2.48 -2.91
N SER A 155 2.05 1.99 -1.70
CA SER A 155 3.26 2.31 -0.93
C SER A 155 4.53 1.78 -1.61
N PHE A 156 4.47 0.59 -2.21
CA PHE A 156 5.60 0.01 -2.94
C PHE A 156 5.94 0.82 -4.19
N MET A 157 4.95 1.14 -5.00
CA MET A 157 5.14 1.88 -6.26
C MET A 157 5.73 3.27 -6.04
N GLU A 158 5.26 3.99 -5.02
CA GLU A 158 5.62 5.38 -4.77
C GLU A 158 6.98 5.56 -4.06
N ILE A 159 7.33 4.62 -3.18
CA ILE A 159 8.44 4.79 -2.24
C ILE A 159 9.55 3.78 -2.45
N VAL A 160 9.22 2.51 -2.60
CA VAL A 160 10.21 1.42 -2.60
C VAL A 160 10.80 1.23 -3.99
N SER A 161 10.01 1.31 -5.05
CA SER A 161 10.47 1.12 -6.42
C SER A 161 11.56 2.13 -6.83
N PRO A 162 11.44 3.44 -6.56
CA PRO A 162 12.51 4.38 -6.84
C PRO A 162 13.80 4.12 -6.05
N ALA A 163 13.68 3.63 -4.80
CA ALA A 163 14.84 3.30 -3.97
C ALA A 163 15.57 2.04 -4.42
N LEU A 164 14.86 1.08 -5.02
CA LEU A 164 15.46 -0.12 -5.59
C LEU A 164 16.16 0.16 -6.92
N SER A 165 15.63 1.05 -7.75
CA SER A 165 16.26 1.41 -9.02
C SER A 165 17.65 2.03 -8.84
N THR A 166 17.89 2.73 -7.73
CA THR A 166 19.22 3.27 -7.40
C THR A 166 20.20 2.20 -6.90
N CYS A 167 19.72 1.06 -6.41
CA CYS A 167 20.58 -0.04 -5.96
C CYS A 167 21.03 -0.98 -7.08
N PHE A 168 20.37 -0.97 -8.23
CA PHE A 168 20.73 -1.83 -9.38
C PHE A 168 21.65 -1.17 -10.41
N TYR A 169 21.99 0.11 -10.23
CA TYR A 169 22.89 0.87 -11.12
C TYR A 169 24.24 1.20 -10.46
N HIS A 170 24.60 0.56 -9.38
CA HIS A 170 25.92 0.54 -8.76
C HIS A 170 26.35 -0.92 -8.55
#